data_f4664b648bce2b3b402e2347e71933f1
#
_entry.id   f4664b648bce2b3b402e2347e71933f1
#
_cell.length_a   1.000
_cell.length_b   1.000
_cell.length_c   1.000
_cell.angle_alpha   90.00
_cell.angle_beta   90.00
_cell.angle_gamma   90.00
#
_symmetry.space_group_name_H-M   'P 1'
#
loop_
_entity.id
_entity.type
_entity.pdbx_description
1 polymer ?
#
loop_
_entity_poly.entity_id
_entity_poly.type
_entity_poly.pdbx_seq_one_letter_code
_entity_poly.pdbx_strand_id
1 'polypeptide(L)'
;VWKYRCVDDVAQRYLAIALRVGTLVPGWIEGYAGPVELKHAVEAEPKSIEGVLCDAAGLADHVSAEERDPRRRAWILGQIKGICTALRWRQGESMDYTALFESCHGAVVEVAPDSEFEHGHGLLDSALPGTGGVAERYRRWEAAQLISPDRRRAALDLLSTEMRRRSRERFGLPHDEAVLWELVSDKSWAGNAEYLGRRQTRIAINTDLPIGSHRLLELVCHEAYPGHHTEHACKDALGYDELSVFVYPTPQALIAEGIAEYAIEALLGDDAEAIAAECVRPAGIAYDPVTAMAVRQAETLLLPVRSNVALMLDAGATSAEAHDYAKTWWPFHEPDVIDKAITNLEARSWRPYESCYPVGRTLCRNYTLGDDARFTELLHLQVSPADLMA
;
A
#
# COMPACT_ATOMS: atom_id res chain seq x y z
N VAL A 1 18.80 -20.73 5.54
CA VAL A 1 17.82 -21.62 6.19
C VAL A 1 16.94 -22.31 5.16
N TRP A 2 16.70 -21.72 3.98
CA TRP A 2 15.85 -22.29 2.92
C TRP A 2 16.39 -23.59 2.27
N LYS A 3 17.65 -23.91 2.40
CA LYS A 3 18.30 -25.05 1.71
C LYS A 3 17.76 -26.45 2.05
N TYR A 4 16.87 -26.60 3.06
CA TYR A 4 16.38 -27.91 3.52
C TYR A 4 14.91 -27.94 3.94
N ARG A 5 14.15 -26.84 3.75
CA ARG A 5 12.71 -26.87 3.99
C ARG A 5 12.00 -27.23 2.68
N CYS A 6 11.30 -28.34 2.66
CA CYS A 6 10.40 -28.66 1.57
C CYS A 6 9.22 -27.69 1.66
N VAL A 7 9.03 -26.87 0.64
CA VAL A 7 7.83 -26.02 0.50
C VAL A 7 6.63 -26.96 0.43
N ASP A 8 5.57 -26.69 1.18
CA ASP A 8 4.38 -27.54 1.09
C ASP A 8 3.71 -27.42 -0.29
N ASP A 9 2.95 -28.46 -0.68
CA ASP A 9 2.36 -28.54 -2.03
C ASP A 9 1.43 -27.36 -2.34
N VAL A 10 0.66 -26.91 -1.36
CA VAL A 10 -0.27 -25.77 -1.51
C VAL A 10 0.49 -24.48 -1.79
N ALA A 11 1.50 -24.17 -0.96
CA ALA A 11 2.32 -22.98 -1.15
C ALA A 11 3.10 -23.03 -2.47
N GLN A 12 3.68 -24.18 -2.83
CA GLN A 12 4.42 -24.33 -4.10
C GLN A 12 3.52 -24.06 -5.31
N ARG A 13 2.30 -24.60 -5.32
CA ARG A 13 1.33 -24.38 -6.40
C ARG A 13 0.86 -22.93 -6.46
N TYR A 14 0.60 -22.31 -5.30
CA TYR A 14 0.24 -20.89 -5.22
C TYR A 14 1.36 -20.00 -5.77
N LEU A 15 2.60 -20.21 -5.32
CA LEU A 15 3.76 -19.46 -5.80
C LEU A 15 3.97 -19.62 -7.32
N ALA A 16 3.76 -20.83 -7.86
CA ALA A 16 3.86 -21.05 -9.30
C ALA A 16 2.78 -20.29 -10.07
N ILE A 17 1.53 -20.22 -9.57
CA ILE A 17 0.44 -19.42 -10.14
C ILE A 17 0.83 -17.94 -10.10
N ALA A 18 1.24 -17.43 -8.95
CA ALA A 18 1.65 -16.04 -8.77
C ALA A 18 2.77 -15.64 -9.75
N LEU A 19 3.84 -16.41 -9.82
CA LEU A 19 4.95 -16.16 -10.75
C LEU A 19 4.51 -16.14 -12.22
N ARG A 20 3.60 -17.04 -12.63
CA ARG A 20 3.02 -17.03 -13.98
C ARG A 20 2.19 -15.77 -14.24
N VAL A 21 1.45 -15.30 -13.25
CA VAL A 21 0.73 -14.02 -13.32
C VAL A 21 1.70 -12.87 -13.59
N GLY A 22 2.83 -12.83 -12.90
CA GLY A 22 3.88 -11.81 -13.12
C GLY A 22 4.49 -11.87 -14.53
N THR A 23 4.58 -13.06 -15.16
CA THR A 23 5.04 -13.18 -16.55
C THR A 23 3.97 -12.73 -17.55
N LEU A 24 2.68 -12.95 -17.25
CA LEU A 24 1.56 -12.54 -18.10
C LEU A 24 1.24 -11.05 -18.01
N VAL A 25 1.41 -10.47 -16.82
CA VAL A 25 1.11 -9.07 -16.55
C VAL A 25 2.27 -8.45 -15.75
N PRO A 26 3.25 -7.86 -16.44
CA PRO A 26 4.35 -7.17 -15.78
C PRO A 26 3.86 -6.13 -14.76
N GLY A 27 4.44 -6.15 -13.56
CA GLY A 27 4.08 -5.26 -12.47
C GLY A 27 3.00 -5.80 -11.51
N TRP A 28 2.35 -6.94 -11.81
CA TRP A 28 1.41 -7.55 -10.86
C TRP A 28 2.10 -8.36 -9.75
N ILE A 29 3.40 -8.52 -9.82
CA ILE A 29 4.22 -9.03 -8.72
C ILE A 29 5.22 -7.97 -8.33
N GLU A 30 5.21 -7.56 -7.07
CA GLU A 30 6.12 -6.55 -6.55
C GLU A 30 7.35 -7.13 -5.87
N GLY A 31 7.31 -8.34 -5.43
CA GLY A 31 8.45 -8.99 -4.80
C GLY A 31 8.31 -10.50 -4.81
N TYR A 32 9.44 -11.16 -4.86
CA TYR A 32 9.52 -12.61 -4.72
C TYR A 32 10.75 -13.00 -3.91
N ALA A 33 10.53 -13.49 -2.70
CA ALA A 33 11.58 -13.95 -1.79
C ALA A 33 11.58 -15.49 -1.62
N GLY A 34 10.85 -16.21 -2.49
CA GLY A 34 10.73 -17.66 -2.48
C GLY A 34 11.90 -18.39 -3.17
N PRO A 35 11.78 -19.72 -3.39
CA PRO A 35 12.82 -20.54 -4.02
C PRO A 35 13.12 -20.10 -5.46
N VAL A 36 14.38 -19.79 -5.76
CA VAL A 36 14.81 -19.34 -7.09
C VAL A 36 14.61 -20.43 -8.16
N GLU A 37 14.72 -21.69 -7.76
CA GLU A 37 14.50 -22.85 -8.63
C GLU A 37 13.06 -22.91 -9.15
N LEU A 38 12.08 -22.56 -8.31
CA LEU A 38 10.68 -22.48 -8.72
C LEU A 38 10.47 -21.36 -9.73
N LYS A 39 11.08 -20.18 -9.51
CA LYS A 39 11.02 -19.08 -10.47
C LYS A 39 11.58 -19.48 -11.83
N HIS A 40 12.76 -20.11 -11.88
CA HIS A 40 13.35 -20.59 -13.12
C HIS A 40 12.49 -21.67 -13.81
N ALA A 41 11.89 -22.59 -13.05
CA ALA A 41 10.99 -23.60 -13.61
C ALA A 41 9.75 -22.98 -14.25
N VAL A 42 9.15 -21.97 -13.60
CA VAL A 42 7.99 -21.24 -14.15
C VAL A 42 8.36 -20.46 -15.41
N GLU A 43 9.52 -19.79 -15.43
CA GLU A 43 10.02 -19.05 -16.60
C GLU A 43 10.32 -19.97 -17.79
N ALA A 44 10.75 -21.21 -17.53
CA ALA A 44 11.02 -22.21 -18.56
C ALA A 44 9.73 -22.82 -19.17
N GLU A 45 8.61 -22.79 -18.42
CA GLU A 45 7.33 -23.36 -18.83
C GLU A 45 6.21 -22.29 -18.80
N PRO A 46 6.19 -21.33 -19.72
CA PRO A 46 5.16 -20.30 -19.77
C PRO A 46 3.78 -20.91 -20.04
N LYS A 47 2.75 -20.35 -19.39
CA LYS A 47 1.36 -20.75 -19.61
C LYS A 47 0.52 -19.59 -20.12
N SER A 48 -0.56 -19.93 -20.87
CA SER A 48 -1.59 -18.96 -21.21
C SER A 48 -2.43 -18.56 -20.00
N ILE A 49 -3.23 -17.51 -20.11
CA ILE A 49 -4.16 -17.10 -19.04
C ILE A 49 -5.10 -18.26 -18.69
N GLU A 50 -5.64 -18.97 -19.70
CA GLU A 50 -6.52 -20.14 -19.48
C GLU A 50 -5.81 -21.25 -18.71
N GLY A 51 -4.52 -21.49 -19.01
CA GLY A 51 -3.71 -22.46 -18.28
C GLY A 51 -3.51 -22.06 -16.81
N VAL A 52 -3.29 -20.78 -16.54
CA VAL A 52 -3.17 -20.26 -15.18
C VAL A 52 -4.52 -20.34 -14.44
N LEU A 53 -5.62 -19.99 -15.09
CA LEU A 53 -6.96 -20.12 -14.51
C LEU A 53 -7.32 -21.57 -14.18
N CYS A 54 -6.91 -22.54 -15.03
CA CYS A 54 -7.10 -23.97 -14.75
C CYS A 54 -6.27 -24.43 -13.54
N ASP A 55 -4.99 -24.05 -13.45
CA ASP A 55 -4.14 -24.35 -12.29
C ASP A 55 -4.72 -23.76 -11.00
N ALA A 56 -5.23 -22.52 -11.07
CA ALA A 56 -5.84 -21.81 -9.95
C ALA A 56 -7.13 -22.50 -9.48
N ALA A 57 -7.98 -22.95 -10.39
CA ALA A 57 -9.20 -23.71 -10.04
C ALA A 57 -8.83 -25.04 -9.35
N GLY A 58 -7.87 -25.80 -9.92
CA GLY A 58 -7.40 -27.04 -9.31
C GLY A 58 -6.75 -26.85 -7.93
N LEU A 59 -6.09 -25.71 -7.69
CA LEU A 59 -5.57 -25.38 -6.35
C LEU A 59 -6.70 -25.00 -5.40
N ALA A 60 -7.70 -24.24 -5.85
CA ALA A 60 -8.85 -23.86 -5.03
C ALA A 60 -9.63 -25.09 -4.55
N ASP A 61 -9.87 -26.07 -5.44
CA ASP A 61 -10.53 -27.33 -5.10
C ASP A 61 -9.73 -28.12 -4.05
N HIS A 62 -8.40 -28.21 -4.25
CA HIS A 62 -7.51 -28.88 -3.31
C HIS A 62 -7.49 -28.21 -1.94
N VAL A 63 -7.32 -26.89 -1.88
CA VAL A 63 -7.32 -26.12 -0.63
C VAL A 63 -8.67 -26.22 0.10
N SER A 64 -9.78 -26.21 -0.63
CA SER A 64 -11.11 -26.35 -0.05
C SER A 64 -11.31 -27.73 0.60
N ALA A 65 -10.71 -28.77 0.06
CA ALA A 65 -10.85 -30.15 0.54
C ALA A 65 -9.86 -30.50 1.66
N GLU A 66 -8.60 -30.04 1.56
CA GLU A 66 -7.49 -30.58 2.35
C GLU A 66 -6.92 -29.60 3.40
N GLU A 67 -7.01 -28.24 3.15
CA GLU A 67 -6.46 -27.29 4.11
C GLU A 67 -7.36 -27.20 5.35
N ARG A 68 -6.77 -27.54 6.50
CA ARG A 68 -7.48 -27.64 7.77
C ARG A 68 -7.46 -26.36 8.58
N ASP A 69 -6.44 -25.51 8.40
CA ASP A 69 -6.41 -24.19 9.02
C ASP A 69 -7.44 -23.29 8.31
N PRO A 70 -8.53 -22.89 8.97
CA PRO A 70 -9.59 -22.11 8.34
C PRO A 70 -9.11 -20.73 7.90
N ARG A 71 -8.15 -20.12 8.62
CA ARG A 71 -7.59 -18.80 8.29
C ARG A 71 -6.73 -18.89 7.04
N ARG A 72 -5.78 -19.82 7.00
CA ARG A 72 -4.93 -20.05 5.82
C ARG A 72 -5.76 -20.42 4.60
N ARG A 73 -6.76 -21.30 4.76
CA ARG A 73 -7.69 -21.67 3.70
C ARG A 73 -8.42 -20.45 3.13
N ALA A 74 -9.02 -19.62 3.98
CA ALA A 74 -9.75 -18.43 3.56
C ALA A 74 -8.81 -17.43 2.84
N TRP A 75 -7.61 -17.24 3.36
CA TRP A 75 -6.61 -16.36 2.76
C TRP A 75 -6.23 -16.84 1.35
N ILE A 76 -5.79 -18.08 1.17
CA ILE A 76 -5.37 -18.61 -0.13
C ILE A 76 -6.52 -18.57 -1.15
N LEU A 77 -7.73 -18.98 -0.76
CA LEU A 77 -8.90 -18.91 -1.65
C LEU A 77 -9.24 -17.47 -2.05
N GLY A 78 -9.09 -16.51 -1.15
CA GLY A 78 -9.23 -15.09 -1.43
C GLY A 78 -8.23 -14.60 -2.48
N GLN A 79 -6.93 -14.94 -2.32
CA GLN A 79 -5.90 -14.59 -3.28
C GLN A 79 -6.20 -15.19 -4.67
N ILE A 80 -6.54 -16.49 -4.71
CA ILE A 80 -6.87 -17.18 -5.98
C ILE A 80 -8.07 -16.51 -6.65
N LYS A 81 -9.12 -16.18 -5.90
CA LYS A 81 -10.30 -15.47 -6.43
C LYS A 81 -9.90 -14.13 -7.04
N GLY A 82 -9.09 -13.32 -6.33
CA GLY A 82 -8.62 -12.03 -6.82
C GLY A 82 -7.84 -12.16 -8.13
N ILE A 83 -6.84 -13.03 -8.17
CA ILE A 83 -6.04 -13.32 -9.37
C ILE A 83 -6.94 -13.75 -10.55
N CYS A 84 -7.84 -14.69 -10.33
CA CYS A 84 -8.71 -15.19 -11.40
C CYS A 84 -9.65 -14.11 -11.93
N THR A 85 -10.22 -13.30 -11.06
CA THR A 85 -11.10 -12.17 -11.43
C THR A 85 -10.33 -11.16 -12.28
N ALA A 86 -9.17 -10.75 -11.83
CA ALA A 86 -8.34 -9.77 -12.54
C ALA A 86 -7.88 -10.27 -13.91
N LEU A 87 -7.51 -11.54 -14.03
CA LEU A 87 -7.13 -12.13 -15.34
C LEU A 87 -8.32 -12.18 -16.31
N ARG A 88 -9.52 -12.58 -15.87
CA ARG A 88 -10.74 -12.56 -16.69
C ARG A 88 -11.14 -11.15 -17.10
N TRP A 89 -11.12 -10.21 -16.17
CA TRP A 89 -11.32 -8.80 -16.44
C TRP A 89 -10.36 -8.29 -17.52
N ARG A 90 -9.09 -8.65 -17.43
CA ARG A 90 -8.08 -8.30 -18.44
C ARG A 90 -8.38 -8.90 -19.80
N GLN A 91 -8.95 -10.09 -19.87
CA GLN A 91 -9.40 -10.74 -21.14
C GLN A 91 -10.66 -10.10 -21.72
N GLY A 92 -11.27 -9.12 -21.05
CA GLY A 92 -12.42 -8.38 -21.54
C GLY A 92 -13.76 -8.82 -20.96
N GLU A 93 -13.77 -9.68 -19.92
CA GLU A 93 -15.01 -9.95 -19.17
C GLU A 93 -15.57 -8.63 -18.66
N SER A 94 -16.89 -8.43 -18.84
CA SER A 94 -17.57 -7.21 -18.39
C SER A 94 -17.99 -7.37 -16.94
N MET A 95 -17.65 -6.39 -16.12
CA MET A 95 -18.01 -6.32 -14.71
C MET A 95 -17.98 -4.84 -14.31
N ASP A 96 -18.94 -4.38 -13.51
CA ASP A 96 -18.88 -3.04 -12.95
C ASP A 96 -17.75 -2.93 -11.93
N TYR A 97 -17.32 -1.71 -11.65
CA TYR A 97 -16.14 -1.47 -10.80
C TYR A 97 -16.31 -1.97 -9.37
N THR A 98 -17.53 -1.83 -8.80
CA THR A 98 -17.82 -2.30 -7.43
C THR A 98 -17.70 -3.81 -7.34
N ALA A 99 -18.32 -4.54 -8.27
CA ALA A 99 -18.23 -6.00 -8.34
C ALA A 99 -16.80 -6.48 -8.63
N LEU A 100 -16.07 -5.77 -9.50
CA LEU A 100 -14.66 -6.05 -9.79
C LEU A 100 -13.80 -5.90 -8.53
N PHE A 101 -13.93 -4.76 -7.83
CA PHE A 101 -13.15 -4.48 -6.64
C PHE A 101 -13.45 -5.49 -5.53
N GLU A 102 -14.74 -5.76 -5.25
CA GLU A 102 -15.15 -6.75 -4.26
C GLU A 102 -14.64 -8.15 -4.60
N SER A 103 -14.71 -8.54 -5.87
CA SER A 103 -14.22 -9.87 -6.29
C SER A 103 -12.71 -10.00 -6.22
N CYS A 104 -11.96 -8.92 -6.49
CA CYS A 104 -10.49 -8.91 -6.38
C CYS A 104 -10.01 -8.85 -4.94
N HIS A 105 -10.67 -8.05 -4.08
CA HIS A 105 -10.13 -7.68 -2.79
C HIS A 105 -10.94 -8.18 -1.59
N GLY A 106 -12.17 -8.63 -1.80
CA GLY A 106 -13.04 -9.10 -0.72
C GLY A 106 -13.64 -7.99 0.14
N ALA A 107 -13.64 -6.75 -0.33
CA ALA A 107 -14.24 -5.59 0.33
C ALA A 107 -14.96 -4.71 -0.70
N VAL A 108 -15.96 -3.95 -0.26
CA VAL A 108 -16.77 -3.09 -1.13
C VAL A 108 -16.14 -1.70 -1.21
N VAL A 109 -16.17 -1.11 -2.41
CA VAL A 109 -15.86 0.31 -2.62
C VAL A 109 -17.15 1.10 -2.74
N GLU A 110 -17.28 2.19 -1.99
CA GLU A 110 -18.44 3.07 -1.97
C GLU A 110 -18.06 4.49 -2.39
N VAL A 111 -19.05 5.24 -2.87
CA VAL A 111 -18.87 6.68 -3.16
C VAL A 111 -18.72 7.44 -1.85
N ALA A 112 -17.60 8.12 -1.66
CA ALA A 112 -17.44 9.05 -0.56
C ALA A 112 -18.20 10.37 -0.86
N PRO A 113 -18.92 10.94 0.13
CA PRO A 113 -19.69 12.15 -0.08
C PRO A 113 -18.78 13.38 -0.21
N ASP A 114 -19.12 14.30 -1.11
CA ASP A 114 -18.36 15.54 -1.33
C ASP A 114 -18.22 16.40 -0.06
N SER A 115 -19.15 16.26 0.91
CA SER A 115 -19.07 16.94 2.21
C SER A 115 -17.84 16.56 3.03
N GLU A 116 -17.28 15.36 2.86
CA GLU A 116 -16.00 14.97 3.48
C GLU A 116 -14.84 15.73 2.84
N PHE A 117 -14.89 15.91 1.52
CA PHE A 117 -13.88 16.67 0.77
C PHE A 117 -13.93 18.15 1.08
N GLU A 118 -15.15 18.72 1.19
CA GLU A 118 -15.36 20.10 1.66
C GLU A 118 -14.75 20.30 3.06
N HIS A 119 -14.91 19.33 3.95
CA HIS A 119 -14.30 19.37 5.29
C HIS A 119 -12.76 19.36 5.18
N GLY A 120 -12.18 18.47 4.35
CA GLY A 120 -10.74 18.46 4.09
C GLY A 120 -10.20 19.81 3.57
N HIS A 121 -10.90 20.41 2.61
CA HIS A 121 -10.58 21.75 2.14
C HIS A 121 -10.69 22.81 3.23
N GLY A 122 -11.70 22.73 4.08
CA GLY A 122 -11.88 23.64 5.23
C GLY A 122 -10.71 23.55 6.24
N LEU A 123 -10.18 22.35 6.50
CA LEU A 123 -8.99 22.17 7.32
C LEU A 123 -7.77 22.84 6.70
N LEU A 124 -7.53 22.62 5.40
CA LEU A 124 -6.42 23.24 4.67
C LEU A 124 -6.57 24.78 4.67
N ASP A 125 -7.77 25.29 4.37
CA ASP A 125 -8.03 26.74 4.32
C ASP A 125 -7.78 27.41 5.66
N SER A 126 -8.10 26.73 6.75
CA SER A 126 -7.92 27.25 8.12
C SER A 126 -6.47 27.18 8.59
N ALA A 127 -5.72 26.15 8.22
CA ALA A 127 -4.38 25.88 8.76
C ALA A 127 -3.24 26.50 7.93
N LEU A 128 -3.39 26.52 6.60
CA LEU A 128 -2.32 27.01 5.72
C LEU A 128 -2.05 28.50 5.90
N PRO A 129 -0.80 28.93 6.06
CA PRO A 129 -0.47 30.34 6.29
C PRO A 129 -0.58 31.17 5.02
N GLY A 130 -0.76 32.49 5.20
CA GLY A 130 -0.74 33.47 4.14
C GLY A 130 -2.10 33.76 3.48
N THR A 131 -2.08 34.35 2.30
CA THR A 131 -3.25 34.75 1.51
C THR A 131 -3.23 34.11 0.14
N GLY A 132 -4.37 34.03 -0.53
CA GLY A 132 -4.54 33.39 -1.83
C GLY A 132 -5.34 32.08 -1.74
N GLY A 133 -5.44 31.34 -2.83
CA GLY A 133 -6.13 30.06 -2.88
C GLY A 133 -5.41 28.96 -2.09
N VAL A 134 -6.16 27.94 -1.67
CA VAL A 134 -5.62 26.80 -0.88
C VAL A 134 -4.40 26.17 -1.58
N ALA A 135 -4.48 25.86 -2.86
CA ALA A 135 -3.39 25.27 -3.63
C ALA A 135 -2.10 26.13 -3.64
N GLU A 136 -2.26 27.46 -3.76
CA GLU A 136 -1.11 28.37 -3.74
C GLU A 136 -0.48 28.46 -2.35
N ARG A 137 -1.30 28.51 -1.29
CA ARG A 137 -0.81 28.52 0.08
C ARG A 137 -0.15 27.20 0.45
N TYR A 138 -0.70 26.08 0.00
CA TYR A 138 -0.11 24.75 0.19
C TYR A 138 1.29 24.69 -0.42
N ARG A 139 1.42 25.04 -1.72
CA ARG A 139 2.73 25.01 -2.38
C ARG A 139 3.78 25.90 -1.69
N ARG A 140 3.39 27.08 -1.21
CA ARG A 140 4.31 27.95 -0.46
C ARG A 140 4.72 27.35 0.88
N TRP A 141 3.77 26.76 1.59
CA TRP A 141 4.04 26.09 2.86
C TRP A 141 4.95 24.86 2.64
N GLU A 142 4.62 24.00 1.69
CA GLU A 142 5.41 22.81 1.35
C GLU A 142 6.84 23.19 0.94
N ALA A 143 7.02 24.21 0.12
CA ALA A 143 8.34 24.70 -0.28
C ALA A 143 9.19 25.13 0.91
N ALA A 144 8.59 25.66 1.99
CA ALA A 144 9.29 26.01 3.23
C ALA A 144 9.67 24.78 4.10
N GLN A 145 9.03 23.61 3.86
CA GLN A 145 9.30 22.35 4.54
C GLN A 145 10.30 21.45 3.79
N LEU A 146 10.80 21.87 2.61
CA LEU A 146 11.71 21.04 1.82
C LEU A 146 13.01 20.76 2.54
N ILE A 147 13.40 19.49 2.53
CA ILE A 147 14.67 19.02 3.10
C ILE A 147 15.77 19.18 2.04
N SER A 148 16.81 19.94 2.37
CA SER A 148 17.96 20.06 1.48
C SER A 148 18.65 18.71 1.25
N PRO A 149 19.16 18.43 0.04
CA PRO A 149 19.70 17.10 -0.32
C PRO A 149 20.75 16.57 0.64
N ASP A 150 21.61 17.43 1.17
CA ASP A 150 22.67 17.10 2.12
C ASP A 150 22.15 16.64 3.49
N ARG A 151 20.91 16.98 3.84
CA ARG A 151 20.27 16.62 5.12
C ARG A 151 19.28 15.45 5.03
N ARG A 152 18.88 15.05 3.82
CA ARG A 152 17.87 13.98 3.61
C ARG A 152 18.25 12.68 4.31
N ARG A 153 19.52 12.27 4.17
CA ARG A 153 19.99 11.03 4.80
C ARG A 153 19.92 11.10 6.32
N ALA A 154 20.35 12.20 6.92
CA ALA A 154 20.28 12.36 8.38
C ALA A 154 18.84 12.39 8.90
N ALA A 155 17.92 13.05 8.18
CA ALA A 155 16.50 13.06 8.54
C ALA A 155 15.89 11.66 8.48
N LEU A 156 16.17 10.94 7.41
CA LEU A 156 15.69 9.57 7.20
C LEU A 156 16.19 8.63 8.31
N ASP A 157 17.48 8.70 8.65
CA ASP A 157 18.07 7.85 9.69
C ASP A 157 17.46 8.16 11.08
N LEU A 158 17.22 9.43 11.39
CA LEU A 158 16.60 9.86 12.66
C LEU A 158 15.16 9.37 12.78
N LEU A 159 14.32 9.63 11.78
CA LEU A 159 12.93 9.18 11.76
C LEU A 159 12.84 7.66 11.77
N SER A 160 13.58 7.00 10.90
CA SER A 160 13.60 5.53 10.79
C SER A 160 14.01 4.88 12.11
N THR A 161 15.01 5.42 12.80
CA THR A 161 15.46 4.91 14.11
C THR A 161 14.35 5.00 15.16
N GLU A 162 13.67 6.14 15.27
CA GLU A 162 12.61 6.35 16.26
C GLU A 162 11.36 5.52 15.92
N MET A 163 10.92 5.50 14.67
CA MET A 163 9.76 4.70 14.25
C MET A 163 10.01 3.19 14.44
N ARG A 164 11.22 2.73 14.12
CA ARG A 164 11.68 1.36 14.39
C ARG A 164 11.61 1.01 15.88
N ARG A 165 12.12 1.88 16.73
CA ARG A 165 12.10 1.68 18.20
C ARG A 165 10.67 1.56 18.70
N ARG A 166 9.77 2.49 18.31
CA ARG A 166 8.37 2.47 18.71
C ARG A 166 7.63 1.24 18.20
N SER A 167 7.86 0.84 16.95
CA SER A 167 7.24 -0.36 16.37
C SER A 167 7.65 -1.63 17.10
N ARG A 168 8.90 -1.72 17.57
CA ARG A 168 9.35 -2.81 18.43
C ARG A 168 8.64 -2.85 19.76
N GLU A 169 8.54 -1.70 20.42
CA GLU A 169 7.95 -1.60 21.75
C GLU A 169 6.44 -1.83 21.73
N ARG A 170 5.73 -1.33 20.72
CA ARG A 170 4.27 -1.43 20.65
C ARG A 170 3.77 -2.67 19.96
N PHE A 171 4.41 -3.09 18.88
CA PHE A 171 3.87 -4.11 17.97
C PHE A 171 4.76 -5.36 17.85
N GLY A 172 5.83 -5.45 18.62
CA GLY A 172 6.66 -6.65 18.64
C GLY A 172 7.47 -6.90 17.36
N LEU A 173 7.87 -5.83 16.65
CA LEU A 173 8.76 -5.96 15.49
C LEU A 173 10.02 -6.75 15.85
N PRO A 174 10.39 -7.81 15.09
CA PRO A 174 11.54 -8.65 15.38
C PRO A 174 12.86 -7.88 15.48
N HIS A 175 13.76 -8.33 16.36
CA HIS A 175 15.05 -7.63 16.56
C HIS A 175 16.04 -7.82 15.43
N ASP A 176 15.92 -8.91 14.68
CA ASP A 176 16.82 -9.31 13.58
C ASP A 176 16.34 -8.85 12.19
N GLU A 177 15.35 -7.93 12.16
CA GLU A 177 14.93 -7.29 10.91
C GLU A 177 15.89 -6.17 10.49
N ALA A 178 15.87 -5.83 9.20
CA ALA A 178 16.65 -4.73 8.67
C ALA A 178 15.97 -4.07 7.45
N VAL A 179 15.98 -2.73 7.44
CA VAL A 179 15.68 -1.92 6.25
C VAL A 179 16.97 -1.37 5.68
N LEU A 180 17.17 -1.60 4.39
CA LEU A 180 18.28 -1.05 3.60
C LEU A 180 17.76 0.16 2.83
N TRP A 181 18.03 1.36 3.37
CA TRP A 181 17.65 2.61 2.73
C TRP A 181 18.65 3.02 1.65
N GLU A 182 18.18 3.20 0.42
CA GLU A 182 18.95 3.67 -0.73
C GLU A 182 18.42 5.01 -1.22
N LEU A 183 19.28 5.97 -1.41
CA LEU A 183 18.97 7.23 -2.09
C LEU A 183 19.43 7.10 -3.54
N VAL A 184 18.48 7.16 -4.47
CA VAL A 184 18.71 6.92 -5.91
C VAL A 184 18.29 8.13 -6.74
N SER A 185 18.77 8.21 -7.99
CA SER A 185 18.38 9.20 -8.99
C SER A 185 17.97 8.54 -10.30
N ASP A 186 17.48 9.31 -11.25
CA ASP A 186 17.10 8.87 -12.59
C ASP A 186 16.02 7.76 -12.58
N LYS A 187 15.00 7.92 -11.69
CA LYS A 187 13.86 7.00 -11.59
C LYS A 187 12.55 7.69 -11.97
N SER A 188 11.65 6.93 -12.58
CA SER A 188 10.29 7.38 -12.91
C SER A 188 9.29 7.32 -11.74
N TRP A 189 9.72 6.81 -10.59
CA TRP A 189 8.92 6.64 -9.37
C TRP A 189 9.54 7.40 -8.19
N ALA A 190 8.76 7.68 -7.15
CA ALA A 190 9.20 8.41 -5.95
C ALA A 190 9.90 7.51 -4.93
N GLY A 191 9.39 6.32 -4.72
CA GLY A 191 9.93 5.30 -3.84
C GLY A 191 9.61 3.91 -4.35
N ASN A 192 10.34 2.91 -3.87
CA ASN A 192 10.11 1.51 -4.16
C ASN A 192 10.61 0.67 -2.99
N ALA A 193 9.74 -0.19 -2.44
CA ALA A 193 10.10 -1.16 -1.43
C ALA A 193 10.18 -2.56 -2.05
N GLU A 194 11.21 -3.32 -1.72
CA GLU A 194 11.40 -4.69 -2.15
C GLU A 194 11.72 -5.57 -0.95
N TYR A 195 10.83 -6.48 -0.62
CA TYR A 195 11.09 -7.46 0.43
C TYR A 195 12.06 -8.54 -0.06
N LEU A 196 13.20 -8.66 0.62
CA LEU A 196 14.28 -9.58 0.24
C LEU A 196 14.20 -10.94 0.94
N GLY A 197 13.17 -11.14 1.76
CA GLY A 197 13.10 -12.29 2.66
C GLY A 197 13.98 -12.13 3.92
N ARG A 198 13.85 -13.06 4.84
CA ARG A 198 14.63 -13.05 6.09
C ARG A 198 14.51 -11.74 6.87
N ARG A 199 13.32 -11.15 6.89
CA ARG A 199 13.02 -9.89 7.57
C ARG A 199 13.86 -8.70 7.09
N GLN A 200 14.23 -8.71 5.81
CA GLN A 200 15.00 -7.62 5.19
C GLN A 200 14.20 -7.00 4.05
N THR A 201 14.18 -5.68 4.00
CA THR A 201 13.58 -4.92 2.91
C THR A 201 14.57 -3.89 2.41
N ARG A 202 14.67 -3.75 1.10
CA ARG A 202 15.36 -2.63 0.44
C ARG A 202 14.32 -1.58 0.10
N ILE A 203 14.53 -0.34 0.55
CA ILE A 203 13.67 0.79 0.23
C ILE A 203 14.50 1.84 -0.47
N ALA A 204 14.20 2.10 -1.73
CA ALA A 204 14.86 3.09 -2.55
C ALA A 204 13.99 4.35 -2.66
N ILE A 205 14.59 5.53 -2.44
CA ILE A 205 13.92 6.84 -2.51
C ILE A 205 14.56 7.64 -3.65
N ASN A 206 13.72 8.12 -4.58
CA ASN A 206 14.19 8.97 -5.67
C ASN A 206 14.46 10.39 -5.17
N THR A 207 15.74 10.79 -5.22
CA THR A 207 16.21 12.09 -4.73
C THR A 207 16.07 13.23 -5.73
N ASP A 208 15.69 12.94 -6.97
CA ASP A 208 15.36 13.97 -7.97
C ASP A 208 14.07 14.71 -7.64
N LEU A 209 13.20 14.06 -6.89
CA LEU A 209 11.96 14.67 -6.41
C LEU A 209 12.20 15.47 -5.13
N PRO A 210 11.53 16.62 -4.96
CA PRO A 210 11.55 17.36 -3.72
C PRO A 210 10.88 16.54 -2.60
N ILE A 211 11.47 16.54 -1.39
CA ILE A 211 10.93 15.84 -0.24
C ILE A 211 10.71 16.83 0.89
N GLY A 212 9.46 17.03 1.27
CA GLY A 212 9.08 17.79 2.45
C GLY A 212 9.30 16.98 3.75
N SER A 213 9.52 17.66 4.86
CA SER A 213 9.75 17.00 6.16
C SER A 213 8.55 16.16 6.61
N HIS A 214 7.31 16.63 6.38
CA HIS A 214 6.08 15.88 6.66
C HIS A 214 5.95 14.63 5.77
N ARG A 215 6.31 14.73 4.48
CA ARG A 215 6.30 13.59 3.54
C ARG A 215 7.32 12.52 3.92
N LEU A 216 8.42 12.91 4.53
CA LEU A 216 9.43 11.93 4.96
C LEU A 216 8.91 11.06 6.12
N LEU A 217 8.11 11.63 7.06
CA LEU A 217 7.43 10.84 8.09
C LEU A 217 6.47 9.83 7.46
N GLU A 218 5.63 10.29 6.52
CA GLU A 218 4.68 9.46 5.79
C GLU A 218 5.39 8.29 5.11
N LEU A 219 6.44 8.58 4.35
CA LEU A 219 7.22 7.57 3.65
C LEU A 219 7.83 6.54 4.62
N VAL A 220 8.44 6.98 5.71
CA VAL A 220 9.06 6.06 6.69
C VAL A 220 8.00 5.17 7.35
N CYS A 221 6.83 5.72 7.69
CA CYS A 221 5.77 4.94 8.32
C CYS A 221 5.09 3.99 7.33
N HIS A 222 4.84 4.42 6.11
CA HIS A 222 4.19 3.61 5.07
C HIS A 222 5.10 2.47 4.62
N GLU A 223 6.32 2.79 4.19
CA GLU A 223 7.23 1.79 3.59
C GLU A 223 7.88 0.88 4.66
N ALA A 224 8.13 1.43 5.87
CA ALA A 224 8.90 0.68 6.85
C ALA A 224 8.19 0.45 8.19
N TYR A 225 8.05 1.47 9.05
CA TYR A 225 7.76 1.31 10.46
C TYR A 225 6.55 2.15 10.93
N PRO A 226 5.36 1.54 11.13
CA PRO A 226 5.02 0.11 11.18
C PRO A 226 4.35 -0.45 9.90
N GLY A 227 4.56 0.15 8.72
CA GLY A 227 3.93 -0.25 7.46
C GLY A 227 4.49 -1.54 6.85
N HIS A 228 4.69 -1.53 5.52
CA HIS A 228 4.99 -2.72 4.71
C HIS A 228 6.14 -3.58 5.23
N HIS A 229 7.30 -2.97 5.56
CA HIS A 229 8.43 -3.75 6.10
C HIS A 229 8.07 -4.46 7.41
N THR A 230 7.40 -3.76 8.32
CA THR A 230 7.01 -4.33 9.64
C THR A 230 6.05 -5.49 9.45
N GLU A 231 5.06 -5.36 8.56
CA GLU A 231 4.13 -6.43 8.21
C GLU A 231 4.89 -7.65 7.69
N HIS A 232 5.75 -7.48 6.69
CA HIS A 232 6.54 -8.56 6.12
C HIS A 232 7.45 -9.22 7.16
N ALA A 233 8.17 -8.43 7.97
CA ALA A 233 9.09 -8.94 8.97
C ALA A 233 8.40 -9.74 10.08
N CYS A 234 7.21 -9.30 10.50
CA CYS A 234 6.40 -10.00 11.50
C CYS A 234 5.79 -11.28 10.92
N LYS A 235 5.21 -11.23 9.72
CA LYS A 235 4.60 -12.39 9.06
C LYS A 235 5.61 -13.46 8.63
N ASP A 236 6.88 -13.11 8.41
CA ASP A 236 7.96 -14.07 8.14
C ASP A 236 8.08 -15.13 9.25
N ALA A 237 7.71 -14.79 10.48
CA ALA A 237 7.70 -15.72 11.60
C ALA A 237 6.63 -16.83 11.51
N LEU A 238 5.57 -16.64 10.72
CA LEU A 238 4.54 -17.66 10.48
C LEU A 238 5.10 -18.85 9.70
N GLY A 239 6.13 -18.62 8.90
CA GLY A 239 6.75 -19.64 8.09
C GLY A 239 5.86 -20.18 6.97
N TYR A 240 4.88 -19.43 6.52
CA TYR A 240 4.05 -19.72 5.36
C TYR A 240 4.77 -19.27 4.09
N ASP A 241 5.15 -20.21 3.24
CA ASP A 241 5.94 -19.92 2.04
C ASP A 241 5.17 -19.08 1.01
N GLU A 242 3.84 -19.17 0.98
CA GLU A 242 2.99 -18.33 0.13
C GLU A 242 3.12 -16.83 0.40
N LEU A 243 3.56 -16.42 1.58
CA LEU A 243 3.84 -15.03 1.92
C LEU A 243 5.15 -14.49 1.32
N SER A 244 5.91 -15.32 0.62
CA SER A 244 7.14 -14.93 -0.06
C SER A 244 6.91 -14.24 -1.42
N VAL A 245 5.66 -14.06 -1.83
CA VAL A 245 5.26 -13.32 -3.03
C VAL A 245 4.18 -12.30 -2.70
N PHE A 246 4.24 -11.14 -3.35
CA PHE A 246 3.19 -10.13 -3.26
C PHE A 246 2.53 -9.96 -4.63
N VAL A 247 1.20 -10.12 -4.68
CA VAL A 247 0.44 -10.17 -5.95
C VAL A 247 -0.65 -9.11 -5.98
N TYR A 248 -0.72 -8.33 -7.05
CA TYR A 248 -1.80 -7.40 -7.36
C TYR A 248 -2.76 -7.97 -8.41
N PRO A 249 -4.05 -7.59 -8.41
CA PRO A 249 -4.83 -7.11 -7.28
C PRO A 249 -5.38 -8.29 -6.47
N THR A 250 -5.20 -8.25 -5.17
CA THR A 250 -5.63 -9.35 -4.27
C THR A 250 -6.01 -8.79 -2.89
N PRO A 251 -6.70 -9.59 -2.03
CA PRO A 251 -6.97 -9.20 -0.65
C PRO A 251 -5.72 -8.85 0.17
N GLN A 252 -4.58 -9.50 -0.12
CA GLN A 252 -3.30 -9.16 0.52
C GLN A 252 -2.91 -7.71 0.25
N ALA A 253 -3.03 -7.26 -1.01
CA ALA A 253 -2.70 -5.89 -1.39
C ALA A 253 -3.60 -4.87 -0.66
N LEU A 254 -4.91 -5.13 -0.57
CA LEU A 254 -5.84 -4.27 0.16
C LEU A 254 -5.44 -4.08 1.63
N ILE A 255 -5.10 -5.17 2.30
CA ILE A 255 -4.74 -5.14 3.73
C ILE A 255 -3.38 -4.49 3.93
N ALA A 256 -2.40 -4.79 3.10
CA ALA A 256 -1.06 -4.22 3.19
C ALA A 256 -1.09 -2.69 2.99
N GLU A 257 -1.81 -2.20 1.97
CA GLU A 257 -2.01 -0.76 1.78
C GLU A 257 -2.79 -0.15 2.94
N GLY A 258 -3.80 -0.86 3.45
CA GLY A 258 -4.58 -0.40 4.61
C GLY A 258 -3.74 -0.24 5.88
N ILE A 259 -2.83 -1.19 6.15
CA ILE A 259 -1.87 -1.11 7.27
C ILE A 259 -0.95 0.09 7.07
N ALA A 260 -0.38 0.25 5.89
CA ALA A 260 0.57 1.31 5.56
C ALA A 260 -0.06 2.71 5.64
N GLU A 261 -1.26 2.89 5.11
CA GLU A 261 -2.03 4.15 5.17
C GLU A 261 -2.50 4.51 6.59
N TYR A 262 -2.69 3.52 7.45
CA TYR A 262 -3.08 3.73 8.85
C TYR A 262 -1.87 3.80 9.80
N ALA A 263 -0.67 3.50 9.33
CA ALA A 263 0.55 3.31 10.12
C ALA A 263 0.89 4.48 11.06
N ILE A 264 0.81 5.73 10.58
CA ILE A 264 1.11 6.92 11.40
C ILE A 264 0.12 7.02 12.56
N GLU A 265 -1.17 6.92 12.28
CA GLU A 265 -2.22 7.02 13.29
C GLU A 265 -2.08 5.88 14.32
N ALA A 266 -1.83 4.66 13.87
CA ALA A 266 -1.63 3.50 14.74
C ALA A 266 -0.41 3.64 15.64
N LEU A 267 0.73 4.15 15.12
CA LEU A 267 1.96 4.22 15.89
C LEU A 267 2.05 5.46 16.79
N LEU A 268 1.57 6.61 16.32
CA LEU A 268 1.86 7.91 16.91
C LEU A 268 0.61 8.67 17.36
N GLY A 269 -0.57 8.34 16.81
CA GLY A 269 -1.80 9.06 17.11
C GLY A 269 -1.73 10.54 16.74
N ASP A 270 -2.30 11.38 17.59
CA ASP A 270 -2.34 12.84 17.41
C ASP A 270 -0.98 13.53 17.63
N ASP A 271 -0.03 12.86 18.27
CA ASP A 271 1.30 13.41 18.56
C ASP A 271 2.29 13.24 17.38
N ALA A 272 1.86 12.65 16.27
CA ALA A 272 2.73 12.26 15.17
C ALA A 272 3.65 13.37 14.68
N GLU A 273 3.08 14.52 14.37
CA GLU A 273 3.82 15.65 13.80
C GLU A 273 4.77 16.31 14.81
N ALA A 274 4.38 16.36 16.09
CA ALA A 274 5.21 16.87 17.16
C ALA A 274 6.42 15.96 17.39
N ILE A 275 6.22 14.65 17.37
CA ILE A 275 7.29 13.64 17.48
C ILE A 275 8.23 13.75 16.29
N ALA A 276 7.71 13.83 15.06
CA ALA A 276 8.52 13.98 13.87
C ALA A 276 9.38 15.24 13.89
N ALA A 277 8.79 16.38 14.28
CA ALA A 277 9.51 17.65 14.42
C ALA A 277 10.68 17.55 15.41
N GLU A 278 10.47 16.87 16.54
CA GLU A 278 11.55 16.63 17.51
C GLU A 278 12.63 15.70 16.97
N CYS A 279 12.25 14.65 16.24
CA CYS A 279 13.20 13.72 15.65
C CYS A 279 14.12 14.38 14.63
N VAL A 280 13.61 15.26 13.76
CA VAL A 280 14.44 15.87 12.69
C VAL A 280 15.18 17.13 13.13
N ARG A 281 14.85 17.70 14.30
CA ARG A 281 15.47 18.90 14.84
C ARG A 281 17.02 18.82 14.93
N PRO A 282 17.63 17.71 15.37
CA PRO A 282 19.10 17.60 15.41
C PRO A 282 19.78 17.75 14.05
N ALA A 283 19.06 17.42 12.94
CA ALA A 283 19.54 17.62 11.58
C ALA A 283 19.31 19.06 11.08
N GLY A 284 18.77 19.96 11.90
CA GLY A 284 18.48 21.35 11.56
C GLY A 284 17.39 21.49 10.48
N ILE A 285 16.44 20.56 10.45
CA ILE A 285 15.35 20.55 9.48
C ILE A 285 14.17 21.35 10.04
N ALA A 286 13.61 22.21 9.20
CA ALA A 286 12.38 22.91 9.50
C ALA A 286 11.19 21.93 9.49
N TYR A 287 10.32 22.05 10.48
CA TYR A 287 9.09 21.28 10.57
C TYR A 287 8.01 22.14 11.24
N ASP A 288 6.87 22.26 10.59
CA ASP A 288 5.69 22.94 11.14
C ASP A 288 4.65 21.89 11.55
N PRO A 289 4.68 21.42 12.82
CA PRO A 289 3.83 20.30 13.23
C PRO A 289 2.34 20.64 13.24
N VAL A 290 1.99 21.91 13.46
CA VAL A 290 0.58 22.34 13.55
C VAL A 290 -0.07 22.30 12.17
N THR A 291 0.58 22.92 11.18
CA THR A 291 0.05 22.88 9.79
C THR A 291 0.17 21.48 9.20
N ALA A 292 1.26 20.76 9.47
CA ALA A 292 1.43 19.39 8.97
C ALA A 292 0.34 18.43 9.46
N MET A 293 -0.10 18.56 10.73
CA MET A 293 -1.21 17.76 11.26
C MET A 293 -2.52 18.04 10.50
N ALA A 294 -2.84 19.29 10.25
CA ALA A 294 -4.05 19.65 9.51
C ALA A 294 -3.98 19.19 8.05
N VAL A 295 -2.80 19.28 7.42
CA VAL A 295 -2.54 18.77 6.06
C VAL A 295 -2.78 17.27 6.02
N ARG A 296 -2.17 16.48 6.91
CA ARG A 296 -2.37 15.02 6.99
C ARG A 296 -3.82 14.63 7.21
N GLN A 297 -4.54 15.34 8.09
CA GLN A 297 -5.97 15.10 8.31
C GLN A 297 -6.79 15.39 7.06
N ALA A 298 -6.50 16.49 6.36
CA ALA A 298 -7.16 16.83 5.12
C ALA A 298 -6.87 15.80 4.01
N GLU A 299 -5.62 15.38 3.83
CA GLU A 299 -5.23 14.36 2.85
C GLU A 299 -5.93 13.02 3.12
N THR A 300 -6.08 12.64 4.38
CA THR A 300 -6.86 11.46 4.78
C THR A 300 -8.32 11.55 4.33
N LEU A 301 -8.95 12.72 4.51
CA LEU A 301 -10.33 12.95 4.06
C LEU A 301 -10.45 12.99 2.52
N LEU A 302 -9.40 13.41 1.83
CA LEU A 302 -9.35 13.52 0.37
C LEU A 302 -8.85 12.23 -0.33
N LEU A 303 -8.39 11.25 0.43
CA LEU A 303 -7.90 9.97 -0.12
C LEU A 303 -8.97 9.24 -0.95
N PRO A 304 -10.28 9.20 -0.57
CA PRO A 304 -11.32 8.54 -1.35
C PRO A 304 -11.67 9.19 -2.69
N VAL A 305 -11.16 10.38 -3.01
CA VAL A 305 -11.35 11.02 -4.34
C VAL A 305 -10.95 10.06 -5.46
N ARG A 306 -9.88 9.27 -5.29
CA ARG A 306 -9.46 8.28 -6.30
C ARG A 306 -10.49 7.17 -6.52
N SER A 307 -11.19 6.74 -5.47
CA SER A 307 -12.30 5.78 -5.59
C SER A 307 -13.50 6.38 -6.31
N ASN A 308 -13.86 7.62 -5.97
CA ASN A 308 -14.94 8.32 -6.66
C ASN A 308 -14.64 8.49 -8.16
N VAL A 309 -13.40 8.85 -8.51
CA VAL A 309 -12.96 8.93 -9.91
C VAL A 309 -13.07 7.57 -10.62
N ALA A 310 -12.65 6.47 -9.97
CA ALA A 310 -12.80 5.14 -10.54
C ALA A 310 -14.26 4.77 -10.81
N LEU A 311 -15.15 5.06 -9.86
CA LEU A 311 -16.59 4.83 -9.97
C LEU A 311 -17.24 5.72 -11.04
N MET A 312 -16.81 6.99 -11.16
CA MET A 312 -17.27 7.90 -12.23
C MET A 312 -16.89 7.39 -13.63
N LEU A 313 -15.64 6.96 -13.81
CA LEU A 313 -15.16 6.38 -15.08
C LEU A 313 -15.94 5.10 -15.42
N ASP A 314 -16.26 4.28 -14.45
CA ASP A 314 -17.07 3.07 -14.64
C ASP A 314 -18.52 3.40 -15.02
N ALA A 315 -19.08 4.46 -14.45
CA ALA A 315 -20.40 4.99 -14.79
C ALA A 315 -20.45 5.70 -16.16
N GLY A 316 -19.34 5.79 -16.88
CA GLY A 316 -19.24 6.32 -18.22
C GLY A 316 -18.82 7.80 -18.30
N ALA A 317 -18.30 8.38 -17.21
CA ALA A 317 -17.69 9.71 -17.26
C ALA A 317 -16.46 9.70 -18.19
N THR A 318 -16.25 10.80 -18.88
CA THR A 318 -15.07 10.99 -19.72
C THR A 318 -13.82 11.25 -18.87
N SER A 319 -12.63 11.01 -19.45
CA SER A 319 -11.35 11.40 -18.82
C SER A 319 -11.31 12.86 -18.41
N ALA A 320 -11.90 13.76 -19.22
CA ALA A 320 -11.95 15.18 -18.92
C ALA A 320 -12.79 15.49 -17.67
N GLU A 321 -13.96 14.86 -17.54
CA GLU A 321 -14.82 15.01 -16.35
C GLU A 321 -14.14 14.42 -15.10
N ALA A 322 -13.49 13.26 -15.21
CA ALA A 322 -12.71 12.65 -14.15
C ALA A 322 -11.54 13.55 -13.71
N HIS A 323 -10.84 14.16 -14.67
CA HIS A 323 -9.76 15.10 -14.43
C HIS A 323 -10.23 16.37 -13.70
N ASP A 324 -11.33 16.97 -14.17
CA ASP A 324 -11.90 18.16 -13.54
C ASP A 324 -12.37 17.88 -12.11
N TYR A 325 -12.96 16.70 -11.86
CA TYR A 325 -13.33 16.27 -10.52
C TYR A 325 -12.10 16.11 -9.62
N ALA A 326 -11.09 15.36 -10.06
CA ALA A 326 -9.85 15.18 -9.32
C ALA A 326 -9.14 16.49 -9.02
N LYS A 327 -9.06 17.41 -10.01
CA LYS A 327 -8.47 18.73 -9.84
C LYS A 327 -9.23 19.61 -8.84
N THR A 328 -10.55 19.45 -8.75
CA THR A 328 -11.35 20.17 -7.77
C THR A 328 -10.99 19.77 -6.35
N TRP A 329 -10.81 18.46 -6.10
CA TRP A 329 -10.64 17.93 -4.76
C TRP A 329 -9.18 17.67 -4.32
N TRP A 330 -8.22 17.66 -5.26
CA TRP A 330 -6.79 17.50 -4.97
C TRP A 330 -6.00 18.80 -5.17
N PRO A 331 -6.12 19.77 -4.26
CA PRO A 331 -5.51 21.10 -4.44
C PRO A 331 -3.97 21.08 -4.29
N PHE A 332 -3.41 20.00 -3.78
CA PHE A 332 -1.98 19.84 -3.52
C PHE A 332 -1.25 19.02 -4.60
N HIS A 333 -1.96 18.40 -5.54
CA HIS A 333 -1.33 17.68 -6.64
C HIS A 333 -1.10 18.59 -7.85
N GLU A 334 0.07 18.45 -8.44
CA GLU A 334 0.36 19.09 -9.73
C GLU A 334 -0.40 18.37 -10.87
N PRO A 335 -0.67 19.06 -11.98
CA PRO A 335 -1.49 18.50 -13.07
C PRO A 335 -0.98 17.16 -13.61
N ASP A 336 0.33 16.98 -13.75
CA ASP A 336 0.94 15.75 -14.23
C ASP A 336 0.73 14.56 -13.29
N VAL A 337 0.64 14.80 -11.98
CA VAL A 337 0.31 13.76 -10.97
C VAL A 337 -1.15 13.33 -11.13
N ILE A 338 -2.06 14.28 -11.35
CA ILE A 338 -3.48 14.02 -11.62
C ILE A 338 -3.62 13.25 -12.94
N ASP A 339 -2.93 13.67 -14.01
CA ASP A 339 -2.95 12.99 -15.30
C ASP A 339 -2.47 11.52 -15.19
N LYS A 340 -1.43 11.28 -14.41
CA LYS A 340 -0.93 9.93 -14.15
C LYS A 340 -1.95 9.08 -13.37
N ALA A 341 -2.58 9.65 -12.36
CA ALA A 341 -3.62 8.95 -11.58
C ALA A 341 -4.82 8.56 -12.47
N ILE A 342 -5.30 9.47 -13.31
CA ILE A 342 -6.39 9.19 -14.25
C ILE A 342 -5.96 8.10 -15.25
N THR A 343 -4.75 8.18 -15.80
CA THR A 343 -4.21 7.16 -16.72
C THR A 343 -4.19 5.78 -16.07
N ASN A 344 -3.78 5.67 -14.81
CA ASN A 344 -3.80 4.42 -14.06
C ASN A 344 -5.23 3.89 -13.87
N LEU A 345 -6.18 4.77 -13.55
CA LEU A 345 -7.59 4.42 -13.37
C LEU A 345 -8.27 4.00 -14.68
N GLU A 346 -7.83 4.50 -15.82
CA GLU A 346 -8.27 4.04 -17.14
C GLU A 346 -7.66 2.70 -17.54
N ALA A 347 -6.46 2.40 -17.06
CA ALA A 347 -5.77 1.17 -17.38
C ALA A 347 -6.42 -0.05 -16.68
N ARG A 348 -6.91 -1.01 -17.49
CA ARG A 348 -7.51 -2.25 -16.95
C ARG A 348 -6.63 -3.00 -15.95
N SER A 349 -5.31 -2.90 -16.10
CA SER A 349 -4.37 -3.60 -15.22
C SER A 349 -4.28 -3.01 -13.82
N TRP A 350 -4.52 -1.70 -13.65
CA TRP A 350 -4.28 -0.99 -12.39
C TRP A 350 -5.54 -0.44 -11.74
N ARG A 351 -6.63 -0.28 -12.51
CA ARG A 351 -7.89 0.25 -11.98
C ARG A 351 -8.35 -0.42 -10.66
N PRO A 352 -8.33 -1.76 -10.52
CA PRO A 352 -8.76 -2.39 -9.26
C PRO A 352 -7.91 -2.05 -8.05
N TYR A 353 -6.65 -1.63 -8.25
CA TYR A 353 -5.71 -1.37 -7.18
C TYR A 353 -5.89 0.01 -6.53
N GLU A 354 -6.25 1.02 -7.30
CA GLU A 354 -6.26 2.42 -6.82
C GLU A 354 -7.16 2.68 -5.61
N SER A 355 -8.24 1.90 -5.43
CA SER A 355 -9.10 2.01 -4.25
C SER A 355 -8.61 1.22 -3.04
N CYS A 356 -7.49 0.47 -3.15
CA CYS A 356 -6.92 -0.24 -2.00
C CYS A 356 -6.50 0.70 -0.88
N TYR A 357 -6.01 1.89 -1.21
CA TYR A 357 -5.57 2.90 -0.26
C TYR A 357 -6.71 3.36 0.67
N PRO A 358 -7.79 4.01 0.17
CA PRO A 358 -8.87 4.49 1.03
C PRO A 358 -9.68 3.36 1.67
N VAL A 359 -9.99 2.30 0.91
CA VAL A 359 -10.81 1.19 1.43
C VAL A 359 -10.02 0.38 2.47
N GLY A 360 -8.75 0.07 2.17
CA GLY A 360 -7.87 -0.65 3.08
C GLY A 360 -7.63 0.11 4.38
N ARG A 361 -7.35 1.42 4.27
CA ARG A 361 -7.20 2.28 5.46
C ARG A 361 -8.45 2.27 6.34
N THR A 362 -9.61 2.46 5.72
CA THR A 362 -10.89 2.45 6.46
C THR A 362 -11.14 1.10 7.12
N LEU A 363 -10.88 0.02 6.42
CA LEU A 363 -11.04 -1.34 6.94
C LEU A 363 -10.13 -1.60 8.14
N CYS A 364 -8.84 -1.32 8.02
CA CYS A 364 -7.85 -1.51 9.09
C CYS A 364 -8.15 -0.61 10.30
N ARG A 365 -8.49 0.66 10.08
CA ARG A 365 -8.86 1.59 11.14
C ARG A 365 -10.10 1.13 11.91
N ASN A 366 -11.15 0.71 11.19
CA ASN A 366 -12.39 0.25 11.81
C ASN A 366 -12.21 -1.06 12.56
N TYR A 367 -11.35 -1.94 12.09
CA TYR A 367 -10.99 -3.16 12.82
C TYR A 367 -10.24 -2.86 14.10
N THR A 368 -9.25 -1.99 14.04
CA THR A 368 -8.36 -1.71 15.17
C THR A 368 -9.01 -0.84 16.24
N LEU A 369 -9.81 0.15 15.86
CA LEU A 369 -10.44 1.12 16.77
C LEU A 369 -9.43 1.76 17.77
N GLY A 370 -8.16 1.90 17.35
CA GLY A 370 -7.09 2.40 18.19
C GLY A 370 -6.50 1.38 19.18
N ASP A 371 -6.89 0.12 19.10
CA ASP A 371 -6.35 -0.96 19.95
C ASP A 371 -5.05 -1.53 19.35
N ASP A 372 -3.95 -1.39 20.10
CA ASP A 372 -2.63 -1.89 19.72
C ASP A 372 -2.61 -3.42 19.50
N ALA A 373 -3.39 -4.17 20.27
CA ALA A 373 -3.45 -5.62 20.12
C ALA A 373 -4.06 -6.01 18.75
N ARG A 374 -5.12 -5.32 18.34
CA ARG A 374 -5.74 -5.54 17.02
C ARG A 374 -4.84 -5.10 15.88
N PHE A 375 -4.11 -3.99 16.03
CA PHE A 375 -3.12 -3.61 15.00
C PHE A 375 -1.98 -4.63 14.95
N THR A 376 -1.54 -5.15 16.08
CA THR A 376 -0.55 -6.25 16.15
C THR A 376 -1.05 -7.50 15.42
N GLU A 377 -2.34 -7.85 15.53
CA GLU A 377 -2.92 -8.97 14.76
C GLU A 377 -2.80 -8.76 13.24
N LEU A 378 -3.03 -7.55 12.72
CA LEU A 378 -2.83 -7.24 11.31
C LEU A 378 -1.39 -7.49 10.85
N LEU A 379 -0.43 -7.14 11.68
CA LEU A 379 0.99 -7.29 11.39
C LEU A 379 1.49 -8.74 11.50
N HIS A 380 0.92 -9.53 12.40
CA HIS A 380 1.47 -10.85 12.75
C HIS A 380 0.68 -12.04 12.22
N LEU A 381 -0.55 -11.83 11.74
CA LEU A 381 -1.41 -12.92 11.29
C LEU A 381 -1.70 -12.83 9.78
N GLN A 382 -1.96 -13.98 9.19
CA GLN A 382 -2.46 -14.06 7.82
C GLN A 382 -3.99 -13.80 7.85
N VAL A 383 -4.38 -12.54 7.69
CA VAL A 383 -5.77 -12.10 7.79
C VAL A 383 -6.39 -11.88 6.41
N SER A 384 -7.70 -12.07 6.33
CA SER A 384 -8.53 -11.73 5.17
C SER A 384 -9.43 -10.53 5.47
N PRO A 385 -9.97 -9.81 4.47
CA PRO A 385 -10.94 -8.74 4.71
C PRO A 385 -12.17 -9.19 5.51
N ALA A 386 -12.61 -10.43 5.33
CA ALA A 386 -13.72 -10.98 6.10
C ALA A 386 -13.43 -11.07 7.61
N ASP A 387 -12.17 -11.32 8.00
CA ASP A 387 -11.76 -11.32 9.41
C ASP A 387 -11.83 -9.92 10.02
N LEU A 388 -11.67 -8.86 9.21
CA LEU A 388 -11.69 -7.47 9.66
C LEU A 388 -13.11 -6.90 9.73
N MET A 389 -14.07 -7.51 9.05
CA MET A 389 -15.48 -7.10 9.02
C MET A 389 -16.35 -7.89 10.03
N ALA A 390 -15.79 -8.92 10.67
CA ALA A 390 -16.47 -9.74 11.67
C ALA A 390 -16.40 -9.07 13.06
#